data_0264f5676a3ad6aaee3500aef85e04c9
#
_entry.id   0264f5676a3ad6aaee3500aef85e04c9
#
_cell.length_a   1.000
_cell.length_b   1.000
_cell.length_c   1.000
_cell.angle_alpha   90.00
_cell.angle_beta   90.00
_cell.angle_gamma   90.00
#
_symmetry.space_group_name_H-M   'P 1'
#
loop_
_entity.id
_entity.type
_entity.pdbx_description
1 polymer ?
#
loop_
_entity_poly.entity_id
_entity_poly.type
_entity_poly.pdbx_seq_one_letter_code
_entity_poly.pdbx_strand_id
1 'polypeptide(L)'
;GHVKIFGDPLAGINSRAGYMFQSDALMPWRNTIENVIAGLEFRGITRTEALEQGNEWLQRVGLSGFGGRYPHQLSGGMRKRVALAQMLILNPQILLMDEPFSALDVQTRQLMENELLELWSVDRKSVVFITHDLEEAISLSDRVVVLSAGPASHPIGDYAIDLQRPRDVAEIRLTPRFIEIHTKIWRAMKEEVLKGYAQQQKH
;
A
#
# COMPACT_ATOMS: atom_id res chain seq x y z
N GLY A 1 -18.79 -15.99 3.91
CA GLY A 1 -18.96 -14.53 3.93
C GLY A 1 -19.41 -13.98 2.58
N HIS A 2 -19.84 -12.73 2.57
CA HIS A 2 -20.23 -12.04 1.33
C HIS A 2 -19.40 -10.78 1.19
N VAL A 3 -18.92 -10.49 -0.03
CA VAL A 3 -18.21 -9.26 -0.37
C VAL A 3 -19.07 -8.48 -1.35
N LYS A 4 -19.26 -7.19 -1.05
CA LYS A 4 -19.92 -6.23 -1.95
C LYS A 4 -18.97 -5.10 -2.28
N ILE A 5 -18.96 -4.66 -3.54
CA ILE A 5 -18.14 -3.55 -4.02
C ILE A 5 -19.08 -2.53 -4.67
N PHE A 6 -19.10 -1.32 -4.11
CA PHE A 6 -20.05 -0.26 -4.49
C PHE A 6 -21.53 -0.71 -4.49
N GLY A 7 -21.89 -1.58 -3.53
CA GLY A 7 -23.25 -2.12 -3.38
C GLY A 7 -23.50 -3.43 -4.10
N ASP A 8 -22.72 -3.77 -5.11
CA ASP A 8 -22.87 -4.98 -5.93
C ASP A 8 -22.14 -6.18 -5.33
N PRO A 9 -22.70 -7.38 -5.34
CA PRO A 9 -21.99 -8.60 -4.95
C PRO A 9 -20.77 -8.82 -5.85
N LEU A 10 -19.61 -9.15 -5.24
CA LEU A 10 -18.42 -9.49 -5.99
C LEU A 10 -18.58 -10.88 -6.62
N ALA A 11 -18.54 -10.93 -7.97
CA ALA A 11 -18.53 -12.17 -8.75
C ALA A 11 -17.27 -12.17 -9.65
N GLY A 12 -16.39 -13.17 -9.48
CA GLY A 12 -15.17 -13.30 -10.26
C GLY A 12 -14.09 -12.27 -9.95
N ILE A 13 -13.32 -11.85 -10.98
CA ILE A 13 -12.20 -10.92 -10.84
C ILE A 13 -12.72 -9.49 -10.79
N ASN A 14 -12.25 -8.72 -9.81
CA ASN A 14 -12.58 -7.29 -9.71
C ASN A 14 -11.61 -6.45 -10.56
N SER A 15 -12.02 -6.11 -11.77
CA SER A 15 -11.23 -5.25 -12.68
C SER A 15 -11.11 -3.79 -12.21
N ARG A 16 -11.88 -3.37 -11.20
CA ARG A 16 -11.83 -2.01 -10.60
C ARG A 16 -10.78 -1.88 -9.49
N ALA A 17 -10.17 -2.99 -9.05
CA ALA A 17 -9.15 -3.00 -8.01
C ALA A 17 -7.74 -3.15 -8.60
N GLY A 18 -6.81 -2.34 -8.08
CA GLY A 18 -5.37 -2.56 -8.21
C GLY A 18 -4.84 -3.25 -6.96
N TYR A 19 -3.91 -4.18 -7.13
CA TYR A 19 -3.29 -4.91 -6.02
C TYR A 19 -1.80 -4.68 -6.00
N MET A 20 -1.27 -4.31 -4.83
CA MET A 20 0.17 -4.21 -4.56
C MET A 20 0.56 -5.30 -3.57
N PHE A 21 1.41 -6.22 -4.03
CA PHE A 21 1.88 -7.34 -3.23
C PHE A 21 2.97 -6.92 -2.23
N GLN A 22 3.15 -7.69 -1.17
CA GLN A 22 4.26 -7.58 -0.24
C GLN A 22 5.63 -7.67 -0.96
N SER A 23 5.79 -8.60 -1.89
CA SER A 23 6.91 -8.63 -2.83
C SER A 23 6.66 -7.62 -3.96
N ASP A 24 7.73 -7.15 -4.62
CA ASP A 24 7.61 -6.16 -5.70
C ASP A 24 6.83 -6.67 -6.92
N ALA A 25 6.77 -8.01 -7.09
CA ALA A 25 6.08 -8.73 -8.17
C ALA A 25 6.41 -8.22 -9.59
N LEU A 26 7.60 -7.61 -9.76
CA LEU A 26 8.06 -7.13 -11.05
C LEU A 26 8.55 -8.31 -11.91
N MET A 27 8.28 -8.24 -13.21
CA MET A 27 8.76 -9.20 -14.19
C MET A 27 10.26 -9.01 -14.40
N PRO A 28 11.15 -9.96 -14.01
CA PRO A 28 12.59 -9.74 -14.01
C PRO A 28 13.20 -9.67 -15.43
N TRP A 29 12.49 -10.18 -16.44
CA TRP A 29 12.89 -10.13 -17.86
C TRP A 29 12.39 -8.89 -18.60
N ARG A 30 11.60 -8.02 -17.95
CA ARG A 30 11.17 -6.72 -18.45
C ARG A 30 11.92 -5.60 -17.75
N ASN A 31 12.26 -4.55 -18.49
CA ASN A 31 12.81 -3.35 -17.90
C ASN A 31 11.74 -2.55 -17.13
N THR A 32 12.13 -1.45 -16.51
CA THR A 32 11.27 -0.63 -15.64
C THR A 32 10.03 -0.11 -16.36
N ILE A 33 10.18 0.51 -17.54
CA ILE A 33 9.05 1.06 -18.28
C ILE A 33 8.12 -0.05 -18.76
N GLU A 34 8.66 -1.18 -19.20
CA GLU A 34 7.89 -2.34 -19.64
C GLU A 34 7.11 -3.00 -18.52
N ASN A 35 7.63 -2.97 -17.29
CA ASN A 35 6.89 -3.40 -16.09
C ASN A 35 5.71 -2.47 -15.84
N VAL A 36 5.94 -1.15 -15.85
CA VAL A 36 4.88 -0.15 -15.59
C VAL A 36 3.73 -0.27 -16.58
N ILE A 37 4.03 -0.40 -17.87
CA ILE A 37 3.01 -0.40 -18.94
C ILE A 37 2.35 -1.76 -19.20
N ALA A 38 2.85 -2.83 -18.59
CA ALA A 38 2.40 -4.21 -18.87
C ALA A 38 0.87 -4.36 -18.81
N GLY A 39 0.25 -3.78 -17.79
CA GLY A 39 -1.21 -3.85 -17.63
C GLY A 39 -1.98 -3.09 -18.72
N LEU A 40 -1.44 -2.00 -19.26
CA LEU A 40 -2.02 -1.28 -20.39
C LEU A 40 -1.95 -2.11 -21.68
N GLU A 41 -0.78 -2.75 -21.91
CA GLU A 41 -0.61 -3.66 -23.06
C GLU A 41 -1.62 -4.81 -23.00
N PHE A 42 -1.85 -5.41 -21.82
CA PHE A 42 -2.86 -6.46 -21.63
C PHE A 42 -4.30 -5.99 -21.85
N ARG A 43 -4.56 -4.69 -21.68
CA ARG A 43 -5.85 -4.06 -22.00
C ARG A 43 -5.99 -3.66 -23.46
N GLY A 44 -4.98 -3.93 -24.30
CA GLY A 44 -4.99 -3.63 -25.74
C GLY A 44 -4.66 -2.19 -26.11
N ILE A 45 -4.12 -1.40 -25.16
CA ILE A 45 -3.59 -0.06 -25.43
C ILE A 45 -2.35 -0.19 -26.31
N THR A 46 -2.23 0.68 -27.31
CA THR A 46 -1.07 0.66 -28.22
C THR A 46 0.23 0.90 -27.47
N ARG A 47 1.33 0.28 -27.92
CA ARG A 47 2.63 0.43 -27.26
C ARG A 47 3.09 1.89 -27.20
N THR A 48 2.83 2.66 -28.21
CA THR A 48 3.18 4.09 -28.25
C THR A 48 2.47 4.87 -27.14
N GLU A 49 1.15 4.74 -27.07
CA GLU A 49 0.33 5.38 -26.04
C GLU A 49 0.66 4.88 -24.64
N ALA A 50 0.92 3.57 -24.47
CA ALA A 50 1.35 3.01 -23.19
C ALA A 50 2.70 3.56 -22.73
N LEU A 51 3.67 3.74 -23.65
CA LEU A 51 4.98 4.33 -23.33
C LEU A 51 4.87 5.81 -22.91
N GLU A 52 3.99 6.59 -23.55
CA GLU A 52 3.75 7.98 -23.14
C GLU A 52 3.25 8.03 -21.70
N GLN A 53 2.17 7.30 -21.40
CA GLN A 53 1.61 7.22 -20.04
C GLN A 53 2.61 6.65 -19.03
N GLY A 54 3.38 5.63 -19.41
CA GLY A 54 4.39 5.02 -18.57
C GLY A 54 5.51 5.99 -18.19
N ASN A 55 5.98 6.82 -19.12
CA ASN A 55 6.99 7.84 -18.84
C ASN A 55 6.45 8.93 -17.89
N GLU A 56 5.20 9.35 -18.04
CA GLU A 56 4.56 10.27 -17.10
C GLU A 56 4.50 9.67 -15.68
N TRP A 57 4.14 8.37 -15.56
CA TRP A 57 4.12 7.69 -14.26
C TRP A 57 5.51 7.52 -13.67
N LEU A 58 6.54 7.20 -14.47
CA LEU A 58 7.92 7.18 -13.98
C LEU A 58 8.40 8.54 -13.46
N GLN A 59 7.96 9.62 -14.11
CA GLN A 59 8.22 10.97 -13.63
C GLN A 59 7.53 11.23 -12.29
N ARG A 60 6.25 10.88 -12.13
CA ARG A 60 5.45 11.06 -10.90
C ARG A 60 6.05 10.33 -9.69
N VAL A 61 6.62 9.14 -9.91
CA VAL A 61 7.26 8.36 -8.84
C VAL A 61 8.77 8.62 -8.73
N GLY A 62 9.28 9.70 -9.32
CA GLY A 62 10.68 10.12 -9.20
C GLY A 62 11.69 9.17 -9.86
N LEU A 63 11.29 8.45 -10.91
CA LEU A 63 12.14 7.49 -11.64
C LEU A 63 12.41 7.91 -13.09
N SER A 64 12.39 9.21 -13.40
CA SER A 64 12.79 9.74 -14.70
C SER A 64 14.20 9.25 -15.07
N GLY A 65 14.38 8.75 -16.30
CA GLY A 65 15.65 8.22 -16.79
C GLY A 65 15.98 6.78 -16.36
N PHE A 66 15.17 6.13 -15.53
CA PHE A 66 15.37 4.73 -15.11
C PHE A 66 14.55 3.74 -15.94
N GLY A 67 13.79 4.18 -16.94
CA GLY A 67 12.90 3.32 -17.75
C GLY A 67 13.57 2.10 -18.38
N GLY A 68 14.81 2.22 -18.83
CA GLY A 68 15.58 1.11 -19.44
C GLY A 68 16.25 0.15 -18.44
N ARG A 69 16.21 0.40 -17.12
CA ARG A 69 16.81 -0.46 -16.11
C ARG A 69 15.96 -1.69 -15.81
N TYR A 70 16.59 -2.82 -15.54
CA TYR A 70 15.92 -4.05 -15.11
C TYR A 70 15.73 -4.06 -13.58
N PRO A 71 14.79 -4.84 -13.02
CA PRO A 71 14.52 -4.90 -11.59
C PRO A 71 15.76 -5.15 -10.72
N HIS A 72 16.68 -6.01 -11.16
CA HIS A 72 17.93 -6.30 -10.44
C HIS A 72 18.92 -5.12 -10.39
N GLN A 73 18.72 -4.09 -11.21
CA GLN A 73 19.54 -2.86 -11.24
C GLN A 73 18.95 -1.73 -10.40
N LEU A 74 17.82 -1.96 -9.73
CA LEU A 74 17.11 -0.99 -8.91
C LEU A 74 17.28 -1.29 -7.43
N SER A 75 17.30 -0.23 -6.59
CA SER A 75 17.18 -0.39 -5.13
C SER A 75 15.81 -0.94 -4.74
N GLY A 76 15.65 -1.40 -3.48
CA GLY A 76 14.36 -1.86 -2.96
C GLY A 76 13.26 -0.78 -3.07
N GLY A 77 13.57 0.45 -2.65
CA GLY A 77 12.65 1.58 -2.76
C GLY A 77 12.29 1.91 -4.22
N MET A 78 13.26 1.86 -5.14
CA MET A 78 12.98 2.08 -6.57
C MET A 78 12.05 1.00 -7.13
N ARG A 79 12.25 -0.28 -6.77
CA ARG A 79 11.33 -1.36 -7.19
C ARG A 79 9.92 -1.16 -6.65
N LYS A 80 9.77 -0.71 -5.40
CA LYS A 80 8.45 -0.37 -4.83
C LYS A 80 7.76 0.77 -5.58
N ARG A 81 8.50 1.81 -5.97
CA ARG A 81 7.98 2.91 -6.81
C ARG A 81 7.52 2.41 -8.19
N VAL A 82 8.28 1.49 -8.79
CA VAL A 82 7.85 0.84 -10.05
C VAL A 82 6.56 0.05 -9.86
N ALA A 83 6.46 -0.76 -8.81
CA ALA A 83 5.24 -1.52 -8.49
C ALA A 83 4.04 -0.60 -8.23
N LEU A 84 4.24 0.53 -7.55
CA LEU A 84 3.22 1.54 -7.34
C LEU A 84 2.75 2.16 -8.67
N ALA A 85 3.69 2.56 -9.53
CA ALA A 85 3.37 3.10 -10.86
C ALA A 85 2.64 2.07 -11.74
N GLN A 86 3.08 0.79 -11.72
CA GLN A 86 2.43 -0.31 -12.43
C GLN A 86 0.97 -0.52 -12.02
N MET A 87 0.66 -0.36 -10.74
CA MET A 87 -0.71 -0.46 -10.23
C MET A 87 -1.53 0.79 -10.58
N LEU A 88 -0.97 1.99 -10.34
CA LEU A 88 -1.71 3.25 -10.48
C LEU A 88 -1.98 3.65 -11.94
N ILE A 89 -1.11 3.28 -12.89
CA ILE A 89 -1.31 3.56 -14.32
C ILE A 89 -2.60 2.96 -14.87
N LEU A 90 -3.09 1.88 -14.26
CA LEU A 90 -4.35 1.22 -14.62
C LEU A 90 -5.59 1.98 -14.16
N ASN A 91 -5.40 3.07 -13.44
CA ASN A 91 -6.43 3.92 -12.87
C ASN A 91 -7.51 3.13 -12.08
N PRO A 92 -7.12 2.29 -11.11
CA PRO A 92 -8.08 1.51 -10.33
C PRO A 92 -8.93 2.42 -9.43
N GLN A 93 -10.16 2.00 -9.13
CA GLN A 93 -11.05 2.70 -8.19
C GLN A 93 -10.77 2.31 -6.73
N ILE A 94 -10.19 1.13 -6.53
CA ILE A 94 -9.83 0.59 -5.21
C ILE A 94 -8.37 0.18 -5.25
N LEU A 95 -7.60 0.56 -4.23
CA LEU A 95 -6.22 0.12 -4.02
C LEU A 95 -6.20 -0.90 -2.87
N LEU A 96 -5.70 -2.09 -3.16
CA LEU A 96 -5.46 -3.14 -2.17
C LEU A 96 -3.94 -3.26 -2.00
N MET A 97 -3.42 -2.99 -0.80
CA MET A 97 -1.99 -2.95 -0.53
C MET A 97 -1.65 -3.89 0.63
N ASP A 98 -0.81 -4.87 0.37
CA ASP A 98 -0.41 -5.89 1.34
C ASP A 98 1.03 -5.66 1.77
N GLU A 99 1.23 -5.13 2.97
CA GLU A 99 2.53 -4.78 3.57
C GLU A 99 3.51 -4.10 2.58
N PRO A 100 3.08 -3.03 1.87
CA PRO A 100 3.84 -2.52 0.73
C PRO A 100 5.22 -1.97 1.10
N PHE A 101 5.43 -1.59 2.36
CA PHE A 101 6.67 -0.94 2.82
C PHE A 101 7.48 -1.78 3.82
N SER A 102 7.07 -3.01 4.14
CA SER A 102 7.69 -3.86 5.17
C SER A 102 9.18 -4.17 4.93
N ALA A 103 9.62 -4.22 3.66
CA ALA A 103 11.00 -4.53 3.28
C ALA A 103 11.91 -3.29 3.13
N LEU A 104 11.44 -2.10 3.49
CA LEU A 104 12.19 -0.85 3.36
C LEU A 104 12.85 -0.44 4.68
N ASP A 105 14.02 0.18 4.59
CA ASP A 105 14.61 0.89 5.73
C ASP A 105 13.75 2.08 6.16
N VAL A 106 13.93 2.56 7.39
CA VAL A 106 13.08 3.57 8.02
C VAL A 106 12.96 4.85 7.19
N GLN A 107 14.08 5.35 6.63
CA GLN A 107 14.10 6.60 5.89
C GLN A 107 13.38 6.46 4.53
N THR A 108 13.70 5.39 3.79
CA THR A 108 13.05 5.08 2.52
C THR A 108 11.55 4.85 2.71
N ARG A 109 11.15 4.19 3.81
CA ARG A 109 9.74 3.95 4.14
C ARG A 109 8.99 5.26 4.34
N GLN A 110 9.49 6.18 5.18
CA GLN A 110 8.84 7.48 5.42
C GLN A 110 8.68 8.30 4.12
N LEU A 111 9.70 8.30 3.26
CA LEU A 111 9.60 8.95 1.95
C LEU A 111 8.49 8.33 1.08
N MET A 112 8.42 7.00 1.03
CA MET A 112 7.40 6.29 0.25
C MET A 112 5.99 6.48 0.80
N GLU A 113 5.84 6.53 2.13
CA GLU A 113 4.57 6.81 2.80
C GLU A 113 4.07 8.22 2.46
N ASN A 114 4.95 9.22 2.49
CA ASN A 114 4.61 10.59 2.08
C ASN A 114 4.27 10.67 0.59
N GLU A 115 5.05 10.03 -0.29
CA GLU A 115 4.72 9.94 -1.73
C GLU A 115 3.35 9.31 -1.99
N LEU A 116 3.02 8.24 -1.27
CA LEU A 116 1.69 7.62 -1.39
C LEU A 116 0.59 8.59 -0.98
N LEU A 117 0.76 9.33 0.12
CA LEU A 117 -0.20 10.34 0.56
C LEU A 117 -0.36 11.48 -0.46
N GLU A 118 0.72 11.94 -1.07
CA GLU A 118 0.69 12.96 -2.13
C GLU A 118 -0.06 12.46 -3.37
N LEU A 119 0.29 11.27 -3.87
CA LEU A 119 -0.39 10.66 -5.03
C LEU A 119 -1.88 10.42 -4.75
N TRP A 120 -2.22 9.95 -3.53
CA TRP A 120 -3.60 9.77 -3.12
C TRP A 120 -4.37 11.09 -3.02
N SER A 121 -3.72 12.19 -2.61
CA SER A 121 -4.38 13.50 -2.44
C SER A 121 -4.93 14.07 -3.74
N VAL A 122 -4.32 13.74 -4.86
CA VAL A 122 -4.73 14.18 -6.21
C VAL A 122 -6.00 13.46 -6.67
N ASP A 123 -6.08 12.15 -6.42
CA ASP A 123 -7.21 11.32 -6.84
C ASP A 123 -7.59 10.38 -5.68
N ARG A 124 -8.52 10.84 -4.84
CA ARG A 124 -8.94 10.18 -3.59
C ARG A 124 -9.67 8.87 -3.87
N LYS A 125 -8.92 7.80 -4.02
CA LYS A 125 -9.42 6.44 -4.20
C LYS A 125 -9.70 5.77 -2.85
N SER A 126 -10.53 4.73 -2.86
CA SER A 126 -10.67 3.85 -1.71
C SER A 126 -9.41 3.00 -1.56
N VAL A 127 -8.83 2.96 -0.37
CA VAL A 127 -7.61 2.17 -0.09
C VAL A 127 -7.90 1.19 1.04
N VAL A 128 -7.55 -0.07 0.83
CA VAL A 128 -7.43 -1.09 1.88
C VAL A 128 -5.94 -1.40 2.02
N PHE A 129 -5.40 -1.10 3.18
CA PHE A 129 -3.98 -1.18 3.47
C PHE A 129 -3.77 -2.19 4.61
N ILE A 130 -2.98 -3.21 4.37
CA ILE A 130 -2.62 -4.23 5.37
C ILE A 130 -1.19 -3.96 5.81
N THR A 131 -0.98 -3.86 7.12
CA THR A 131 0.33 -3.68 7.74
C THR A 131 0.34 -4.28 9.14
N HIS A 132 1.52 -4.67 9.61
CA HIS A 132 1.77 -5.02 11.00
C HIS A 132 2.37 -3.84 11.80
N ASP A 133 2.62 -2.70 11.16
CA ASP A 133 3.15 -1.49 11.78
C ASP A 133 2.01 -0.55 12.16
N LEU A 134 1.82 -0.35 13.47
CA LEU A 134 0.73 0.49 13.99
C LEU A 134 0.92 1.98 13.65
N GLU A 135 2.16 2.46 13.63
CA GLU A 135 2.44 3.85 13.27
C GLU A 135 2.11 4.13 11.81
N GLU A 136 2.45 3.18 10.92
CA GLU A 136 2.09 3.22 9.52
C GLU A 136 0.56 3.24 9.33
N ALA A 137 -0.15 2.31 10.02
CA ALA A 137 -1.61 2.25 9.97
C ALA A 137 -2.26 3.57 10.37
N ILE A 138 -1.81 4.21 11.45
CA ILE A 138 -2.37 5.47 11.96
C ILE A 138 -1.98 6.65 11.04
N SER A 139 -0.74 6.71 10.56
CA SER A 139 -0.26 7.81 9.73
C SER A 139 -0.99 7.90 8.40
N LEU A 140 -1.29 6.75 7.77
CA LEU A 140 -1.81 6.70 6.40
C LEU A 140 -3.33 6.64 6.32
N SER A 141 -4.01 5.98 7.27
CA SER A 141 -5.44 5.67 7.14
C SER A 141 -6.38 6.67 7.82
N ASP A 142 -7.65 6.62 7.46
CA ASP A 142 -8.74 7.33 8.14
C ASP A 142 -9.50 6.40 9.11
N ARG A 143 -9.20 5.09 9.04
CA ARG A 143 -9.80 4.05 9.88
C ARG A 143 -8.84 2.88 10.03
N VAL A 144 -8.64 2.42 11.26
CA VAL A 144 -7.81 1.24 11.58
C VAL A 144 -8.69 0.15 12.15
N VAL A 145 -8.64 -1.04 11.54
CA VAL A 145 -9.29 -2.24 12.05
C VAL A 145 -8.22 -3.20 12.55
N VAL A 146 -8.28 -3.56 13.82
CA VAL A 146 -7.35 -4.50 14.45
C VAL A 146 -7.94 -5.90 14.41
N LEU A 147 -7.14 -6.87 13.98
CA LEU A 147 -7.52 -8.28 13.95
C LEU A 147 -6.92 -9.04 15.13
N SER A 148 -7.65 -10.04 15.63
CA SER A 148 -7.15 -10.94 16.67
C SER A 148 -6.04 -11.84 16.16
N ALA A 149 -5.27 -12.44 17.10
CA ALA A 149 -4.37 -13.55 16.77
C ALA A 149 -5.16 -14.73 16.16
N GLY A 150 -4.47 -15.48 15.25
CA GLY A 150 -5.04 -16.71 14.68
C GLY A 150 -5.13 -17.87 15.69
N PRO A 151 -5.70 -19.03 15.32
CA PRO A 151 -6.49 -19.29 14.13
C PRO A 151 -7.90 -18.64 14.21
N ALA A 152 -8.55 -18.47 13.06
CA ALA A 152 -9.88 -17.84 12.95
C ALA A 152 -9.90 -16.35 13.38
N SER A 153 -8.92 -15.57 12.89
CA SER A 153 -8.83 -14.13 13.16
C SER A 153 -10.13 -13.38 12.85
N HIS A 154 -10.49 -12.47 13.75
CA HIS A 154 -11.68 -11.63 13.63
C HIS A 154 -11.37 -10.21 14.11
N PRO A 155 -12.15 -9.19 13.70
CA PRO A 155 -11.96 -7.84 14.19
C PRO A 155 -12.18 -7.74 15.70
N ILE A 156 -11.20 -7.15 16.41
CA ILE A 156 -11.24 -6.89 17.86
C ILE A 156 -11.34 -5.41 18.19
N GLY A 157 -11.08 -4.55 17.20
CA GLY A 157 -11.18 -3.11 17.36
C GLY A 157 -11.38 -2.43 16.02
N ASP A 158 -12.07 -1.29 16.05
CA ASP A 158 -12.37 -0.44 14.90
C ASP A 158 -12.24 1.02 15.36
N TYR A 159 -11.25 1.73 14.81
CA TYR A 159 -10.82 3.02 15.28
C TYR A 159 -10.85 4.05 14.14
N ALA A 160 -11.66 5.10 14.31
CA ALA A 160 -11.56 6.27 13.44
C ALA A 160 -10.27 7.06 13.77
N ILE A 161 -9.57 7.48 12.73
CA ILE A 161 -8.34 8.26 12.81
C ILE A 161 -8.65 9.69 12.38
N ASP A 162 -8.86 10.56 13.34
CA ASP A 162 -9.27 11.95 13.17
C ASP A 162 -8.07 12.93 13.04
N LEU A 163 -6.95 12.44 12.51
CA LEU A 163 -5.78 13.27 12.20
C LEU A 163 -6.04 14.08 10.93
N GLN A 164 -5.71 15.37 10.98
CA GLN A 164 -5.94 16.27 9.85
C GLN A 164 -5.07 15.92 8.65
N ARG A 165 -5.54 16.26 7.45
CA ARG A 165 -4.81 16.17 6.19
C ARG A 165 -4.54 17.58 5.64
N PRO A 166 -3.44 17.83 4.89
CA PRO A 166 -2.39 16.85 4.51
C PRO A 166 -1.57 16.41 5.71
N ARG A 167 -1.01 15.20 5.66
CA ARG A 167 -0.15 14.63 6.71
C ARG A 167 1.26 14.51 6.18
N ASP A 168 2.24 14.94 6.97
CA ASP A 168 3.62 14.51 6.87
C ASP A 168 3.84 13.39 7.90
N VAL A 169 4.33 12.24 7.45
CA VAL A 169 4.42 11.04 8.27
C VAL A 169 5.39 11.21 9.45
N ALA A 170 6.49 11.94 9.26
CA ALA A 170 7.44 12.19 10.34
C ALA A 170 6.86 13.15 11.40
N GLU A 171 6.25 14.24 10.94
CA GLU A 171 5.70 15.28 11.81
C GLU A 171 4.44 14.84 12.55
N ILE A 172 3.53 14.11 11.88
CA ILE A 172 2.27 13.69 12.47
C ILE A 172 2.48 12.76 13.68
N ARG A 173 3.53 11.91 13.64
CA ARG A 173 3.89 10.98 14.71
C ARG A 173 4.29 11.67 16.00
N LEU A 174 4.75 12.93 15.92
CA LEU A 174 5.16 13.74 17.08
C LEU A 174 3.99 14.46 17.75
N THR A 175 2.81 14.43 17.16
CA THR A 175 1.64 15.15 17.69
C THR A 175 1.01 14.46 18.89
N PRO A 176 0.52 15.20 19.90
CA PRO A 176 -0.15 14.60 21.06
C PRO A 176 -1.34 13.72 20.67
N ARG A 177 -2.09 14.11 19.62
CA ARG A 177 -3.24 13.35 19.16
C ARG A 177 -2.85 12.00 18.56
N PHE A 178 -1.75 11.95 17.80
CA PHE A 178 -1.21 10.67 17.31
C PHE A 178 -0.84 9.75 18.47
N ILE A 179 -0.13 10.25 19.47
CA ILE A 179 0.31 9.49 20.65
C ILE A 179 -0.89 8.94 21.42
N GLU A 180 -1.95 9.72 21.55
CA GLU A 180 -3.20 9.29 22.21
C GLU A 180 -3.85 8.12 21.45
N ILE A 181 -4.02 8.26 20.13
CA ILE A 181 -4.60 7.22 19.26
C ILE A 181 -3.73 5.96 19.30
N HIS A 182 -2.42 6.11 19.11
CA HIS A 182 -1.46 5.01 19.18
C HIS A 182 -1.55 4.24 20.50
N THR A 183 -1.55 4.97 21.63
CA THR A 183 -1.63 4.36 22.96
C THR A 183 -2.94 3.59 23.15
N LYS A 184 -4.06 4.14 22.65
CA LYS A 184 -5.38 3.50 22.72
C LYS A 184 -5.39 2.18 21.95
N ILE A 185 -4.91 2.18 20.71
CA ILE A 185 -4.91 0.99 19.86
C ILE A 185 -3.90 -0.03 20.37
N TRP A 186 -2.70 0.41 20.77
CA TRP A 186 -1.67 -0.46 21.34
C TRP A 186 -2.16 -1.24 22.56
N ARG A 187 -2.89 -0.61 23.47
CA ARG A 187 -3.46 -1.28 24.64
C ARG A 187 -4.39 -2.42 24.27
N ALA A 188 -5.24 -2.22 23.24
CA ALA A 188 -6.13 -3.27 22.75
C ALA A 188 -5.35 -4.41 22.05
N MET A 189 -4.28 -4.10 21.33
CA MET A 189 -3.43 -5.09 20.64
C MET A 189 -2.59 -5.90 21.62
N LYS A 190 -2.11 -5.30 22.71
CA LYS A 190 -1.17 -5.93 23.64
C LYS A 190 -1.65 -7.28 24.16
N GLU A 191 -2.92 -7.38 24.51
CA GLU A 191 -3.52 -8.63 25.00
C GLU A 191 -3.50 -9.73 23.92
N GLU A 192 -3.77 -9.38 22.67
CA GLU A 192 -3.76 -10.32 21.55
C GLU A 192 -2.34 -10.77 21.19
N VAL A 193 -1.37 -9.86 21.23
CA VAL A 193 0.05 -10.20 21.05
C VAL A 193 0.50 -11.22 22.09
N LEU A 194 0.14 -11.02 23.36
CA LEU A 194 0.47 -11.97 24.43
C LEU A 194 -0.22 -13.33 24.24
N LYS A 195 -1.47 -13.37 23.77
CA LYS A 195 -2.16 -14.62 23.43
C LYS A 195 -1.45 -15.35 22.28
N GLY A 196 -1.05 -14.63 21.23
CA GLY A 196 -0.31 -15.19 20.09
C GLY A 196 1.02 -15.84 20.53
N TYR A 197 1.80 -15.16 21.37
CA TYR A 197 3.04 -15.73 21.93
C TYR A 197 2.78 -16.99 22.76
N ALA A 198 1.76 -16.98 23.62
CA ALA A 198 1.41 -18.14 24.44
C ALA A 198 0.96 -19.37 23.62
N GLN A 199 0.38 -19.14 22.43
CA GLN A 199 0.01 -20.21 21.50
C GLN A 199 1.21 -20.81 20.78
N GLN A 200 2.19 -19.98 20.37
CA GLN A 200 3.43 -20.43 19.69
C GLN A 200 4.34 -21.27 20.61
N GLN A 201 4.32 -21.02 21.91
CA GLN A 201 5.10 -21.81 22.90
C GLN A 201 4.52 -23.20 23.20
N LYS A 202 3.32 -23.51 22.72
CA LYS A 202 2.65 -24.81 22.94
C LYS A 202 2.83 -25.79 21.78
N HIS A 203 3.54 -25.38 20.74
CA HIS A 203 3.92 -26.22 19.58
C HIS A 203 5.44 -26.31 19.48
#